data_c7697333b620859863075818b4dabc57
#
_entry.id   c7697333b620859863075818b4dabc57
#
_cell.length_a   1.000
_cell.length_b   1.000
_cell.length_c   1.000
_cell.angle_alpha   90.00
_cell.angle_beta   90.00
_cell.angle_gamma   90.00
#
_symmetry.space_group_name_H-M   'P 1'
#
loop_
_entity.id
_entity.type
_entity.pdbx_description
1 polymer ?
#
loop_
_entity_poly.entity_id
_entity_poly.type
_entity_poly.pdbx_seq_one_letter_code
_entity_poly.pdbx_strand_id
1 'polypeptide(L)'
;MAAPRVPQKWRPTLAMVIFAVLLTVLALPAAIVVWFRALDNTTSAMGPIEIGALGVALVITVGIAVVFSRTITGPIDALIQRTREIGRGGRAAIVAPDQQGTREIATLSQSFLDLAERLVDRTEYVSSFAAHVSHELKSPVTSIRGSAELLRDAEMTREERQRFLDHIIADSDRLTALLDSLRDLARADLDAEPGSSTVAAAVAGHDVALSGDTGVPMALGPEAARAVFGQLLRNAGEHHASAVTITAERRGGQLHVRVADNGEGVSPGNRDRIFEPFFTTRRETGGTGMGLQIVRSMLTAHGGTIALLPSETGAAFEIRVPLA
;
A
#
# COMPACT_ATOMS: atom_id res chain seq x y z
N MET A 1 2.72 3.18 -10.99
CA MET A 1 3.25 4.50 -11.41
C MET A 1 3.90 5.14 -10.20
N ALA A 2 5.11 5.72 -10.31
CA ALA A 2 5.75 6.40 -9.17
C ALA A 2 5.07 7.74 -8.91
N ALA A 3 4.93 8.12 -7.63
CA ALA A 3 4.37 9.42 -7.24
C ALA A 3 5.09 10.59 -7.95
N PRO A 4 4.36 11.63 -8.35
CA PRO A 4 4.94 12.80 -9.00
C PRO A 4 5.94 13.48 -8.05
N ARG A 5 7.21 13.53 -8.46
CA ARG A 5 8.28 14.11 -7.64
C ARG A 5 8.28 15.63 -7.73
N VAL A 6 8.35 16.28 -6.57
CA VAL A 6 8.51 17.74 -6.46
C VAL A 6 9.92 18.12 -6.96
N PRO A 7 10.05 19.01 -7.97
CA PRO A 7 11.37 19.37 -8.53
C PRO A 7 12.30 19.98 -7.48
N GLN A 8 13.53 19.47 -7.41
CA GLN A 8 14.57 19.93 -6.47
C GLN A 8 15.25 21.21 -7.00
N LYS A 9 14.73 22.39 -6.66
CA LYS A 9 15.43 23.67 -6.83
C LYS A 9 15.93 24.15 -5.46
N TRP A 10 17.01 24.97 -5.43
CA TRP A 10 17.44 25.61 -4.18
C TRP A 10 16.28 26.45 -3.60
N ARG A 11 15.99 26.28 -2.33
CA ARG A 11 14.88 26.96 -1.63
C ARG A 11 15.34 27.42 -0.25
N PRO A 12 15.01 28.66 0.13
CA PRO A 12 15.29 29.12 1.49
C PRO A 12 14.49 28.28 2.50
N THR A 13 15.07 28.12 3.69
CA THR A 13 14.34 27.50 4.81
C THR A 13 13.27 28.46 5.34
N LEU A 14 12.21 27.91 5.91
CA LEU A 14 11.13 28.71 6.53
C LEU A 14 11.70 29.66 7.60
N ALA A 15 12.66 29.17 8.40
CA ALA A 15 13.33 29.97 9.42
C ALA A 15 14.08 31.17 8.81
N MET A 16 14.77 31.01 7.68
CA MET A 16 15.43 32.12 6.98
C MET A 16 14.44 33.17 6.50
N VAL A 17 13.29 32.73 5.94
CA VAL A 17 12.23 33.65 5.47
C VAL A 17 11.61 34.42 6.65
N ILE A 18 11.25 33.73 7.73
CA ILE A 18 10.68 34.35 8.93
C ILE A 18 11.68 35.32 9.55
N PHE A 19 12.96 34.95 9.68
CA PHE A 19 13.99 35.79 10.26
C PHE A 19 14.23 37.06 9.42
N ALA A 20 14.31 36.92 8.09
CA ALA A 20 14.47 38.05 7.19
C ALA A 20 13.28 39.03 7.27
N VAL A 21 12.05 38.51 7.34
CA VAL A 21 10.81 39.31 7.50
C VAL A 21 10.82 40.04 8.83
N LEU A 22 11.06 39.34 9.95
CA LEU A 22 11.10 39.92 11.29
C LEU A 22 12.18 41.00 11.42
N LEU A 23 13.39 40.71 10.91
CA LEU A 23 14.50 41.64 10.93
C LEU A 23 14.15 42.92 10.18
N THR A 24 13.57 42.80 8.99
CA THR A 24 13.28 43.97 8.15
C THR A 24 12.09 44.76 8.69
N VAL A 25 11.04 44.10 9.16
CA VAL A 25 9.85 44.78 9.69
C VAL A 25 10.12 45.50 11.01
N LEU A 26 10.93 44.90 11.89
CA LEU A 26 11.24 45.48 13.22
C LEU A 26 12.44 46.42 13.21
N ALA A 27 13.55 46.01 12.57
CA ALA A 27 14.81 46.72 12.67
C ALA A 27 14.88 47.94 11.73
N LEU A 28 14.29 47.86 10.53
CA LEU A 28 14.42 48.95 9.55
C LEU A 28 13.73 50.24 9.97
N PRO A 29 12.45 50.28 10.40
CA PRO A 29 11.83 51.51 10.90
C PRO A 29 12.52 52.05 12.14
N ALA A 30 12.88 51.16 13.08
CA ALA A 30 13.56 51.57 14.31
C ALA A 30 14.95 52.18 14.00
N ALA A 31 15.74 51.58 13.10
CA ALA A 31 17.02 52.07 12.68
C ALA A 31 16.91 53.46 11.98
N ILE A 32 15.89 53.61 11.14
CA ILE A 32 15.64 54.90 10.44
C ILE A 32 15.32 56.01 11.46
N VAL A 33 14.42 55.76 12.43
CA VAL A 33 14.06 56.76 13.47
C VAL A 33 15.26 57.09 14.34
N VAL A 34 16.04 56.09 14.77
CA VAL A 34 17.25 56.29 15.58
C VAL A 34 18.33 57.08 14.80
N TRP A 35 18.54 56.74 13.54
CA TRP A 35 19.50 57.42 12.67
C TRP A 35 19.17 58.90 12.51
N PHE A 36 17.92 59.25 12.21
CA PHE A 36 17.51 60.66 12.05
C PHE A 36 17.57 61.42 13.37
N ARG A 37 17.18 60.85 14.49
CA ARG A 37 17.28 61.49 15.82
C ARG A 37 18.74 61.65 16.32
N ALA A 38 19.63 60.78 15.91
CA ALA A 38 21.04 60.91 16.22
C ALA A 38 21.74 62.01 15.43
N LEU A 39 21.23 62.33 14.23
CA LEU A 39 21.76 63.41 13.38
C LEU A 39 21.19 64.78 13.74
N ASP A 40 19.91 64.82 14.16
CA ASP A 40 19.22 66.07 14.52
C ASP A 40 19.03 66.13 16.06
N ASN A 41 19.85 66.96 16.69
CA ASN A 41 19.82 67.14 18.16
C ASN A 41 18.57 67.91 18.62
N THR A 42 17.45 67.88 17.89
CA THR A 42 16.21 68.63 18.13
C THR A 42 15.03 67.74 18.51
N THR A 43 14.30 68.14 19.55
CA THR A 43 13.05 67.53 20.03
C THR A 43 11.81 68.03 19.25
N SER A 44 11.98 68.53 18.04
CA SER A 44 10.88 69.10 17.23
C SER A 44 10.10 68.04 16.44
N ALA A 45 8.96 68.42 15.85
CA ALA A 45 8.09 67.57 15.03
C ALA A 45 8.84 66.96 13.87
N MET A 46 8.40 65.75 13.40
CA MET A 46 8.99 65.01 12.28
C MET A 46 9.15 65.88 11.02
N GLY A 47 10.38 65.96 10.49
CA GLY A 47 10.65 66.68 9.28
C GLY A 47 10.24 65.91 8.02
N PRO A 48 10.22 66.59 6.84
CA PRO A 48 9.80 65.96 5.59
C PRO A 48 10.70 64.78 5.18
N ILE A 49 11.97 64.78 5.61
CA ILE A 49 12.94 63.72 5.32
C ILE A 49 12.62 62.43 6.14
N GLU A 50 12.22 62.62 7.42
CA GLU A 50 11.80 61.49 8.28
C GLU A 50 10.52 60.85 7.76
N ILE A 51 9.56 61.65 7.29
CA ILE A 51 8.33 61.16 6.65
C ILE A 51 8.63 60.40 5.38
N GLY A 52 9.56 60.89 4.56
CA GLY A 52 10.02 60.19 3.34
C GLY A 52 10.66 58.85 3.67
N ALA A 53 11.53 58.80 4.69
CA ALA A 53 12.19 57.56 5.12
C ALA A 53 11.20 56.49 5.66
N LEU A 54 10.19 56.92 6.39
CA LEU A 54 9.08 56.04 6.84
C LEU A 54 8.24 55.55 5.66
N GLY A 55 8.03 56.37 4.63
CA GLY A 55 7.39 55.97 3.37
C GLY A 55 8.16 54.85 2.65
N VAL A 56 9.48 54.97 2.55
CA VAL A 56 10.32 53.91 1.98
C VAL A 56 10.27 52.65 2.81
N ALA A 57 10.36 52.76 4.13
CA ALA A 57 10.23 51.59 5.02
C ALA A 57 8.87 50.88 4.86
N LEU A 58 7.78 51.63 4.69
CA LEU A 58 6.46 51.06 4.41
C LEU A 58 6.43 50.26 3.10
N VAL A 59 7.01 50.84 2.02
CA VAL A 59 7.08 50.15 0.72
C VAL A 59 7.86 48.85 0.84
N ILE A 60 8.98 48.87 1.54
CA ILE A 60 9.80 47.65 1.77
C ILE A 60 9.01 46.62 2.56
N THR A 61 8.30 47.05 3.62
CA THR A 61 7.48 46.14 4.43
C THR A 61 6.36 45.50 3.63
N VAL A 62 5.67 46.26 2.78
CA VAL A 62 4.65 45.73 1.86
C VAL A 62 5.29 44.74 0.85
N GLY A 63 6.44 45.07 0.29
CA GLY A 63 7.18 44.16 -0.60
C GLY A 63 7.50 42.81 0.06
N ILE A 64 7.97 42.85 1.30
CA ILE A 64 8.26 41.66 2.10
C ILE A 64 6.98 40.86 2.39
N ALA A 65 5.89 41.52 2.75
CA ALA A 65 4.60 40.89 3.01
C ALA A 65 4.10 40.12 1.74
N VAL A 66 4.27 40.71 0.57
CA VAL A 66 3.94 40.06 -0.71
C VAL A 66 4.82 38.84 -0.96
N VAL A 67 6.13 38.96 -0.72
CA VAL A 67 7.04 37.79 -0.85
C VAL A 67 6.67 36.69 0.14
N PHE A 68 6.41 37.03 1.38
CA PHE A 68 5.98 36.10 2.41
C PHE A 68 4.66 35.39 2.04
N SER A 69 3.67 36.14 1.58
CA SER A 69 2.40 35.59 1.11
C SER A 69 2.60 34.58 -0.03
N ARG A 70 3.42 34.89 -1.02
CA ARG A 70 3.71 34.02 -2.16
C ARG A 70 4.54 32.80 -1.79
N THR A 71 5.43 32.92 -0.79
CA THR A 71 6.37 31.86 -0.42
C THR A 71 5.80 30.90 0.61
N ILE A 72 4.84 31.31 1.42
CA ILE A 72 4.30 30.52 2.50
C ILE A 72 2.78 30.30 2.35
N THR A 73 2.00 31.39 2.27
CA THR A 73 0.54 31.31 2.29
C THR A 73 0.00 30.64 1.01
N GLY A 74 0.47 31.06 -0.15
CA GLY A 74 0.03 30.51 -1.44
C GLY A 74 0.23 29.00 -1.59
N PRO A 75 1.42 28.46 -1.29
CA PRO A 75 1.64 27.00 -1.33
C PRO A 75 0.79 26.21 -0.34
N ILE A 76 0.53 26.75 0.86
CA ILE A 76 -0.34 26.11 1.86
C ILE A 76 -1.79 26.06 1.34
N ASP A 77 -2.30 27.16 0.80
CA ASP A 77 -3.65 27.22 0.23
C ASP A 77 -3.80 26.26 -0.96
N ALA A 78 -2.77 26.18 -1.81
CA ALA A 78 -2.73 25.21 -2.92
C ALA A 78 -2.78 23.77 -2.40
N LEU A 79 -2.07 23.45 -1.32
CA LEU A 79 -2.09 22.11 -0.70
C LEU A 79 -3.47 21.77 -0.12
N ILE A 80 -4.12 22.75 0.54
CA ILE A 80 -5.48 22.60 1.07
C ILE A 80 -6.49 22.33 -0.06
N GLN A 81 -6.39 23.05 -1.17
CA GLN A 81 -7.27 22.83 -2.33
C GLN A 81 -7.03 21.45 -2.95
N ARG A 82 -5.78 21.03 -3.10
CA ARG A 82 -5.43 19.69 -3.59
C ARG A 82 -5.99 18.58 -2.71
N THR A 83 -5.97 18.76 -1.38
CA THR A 83 -6.59 17.80 -0.47
C THR A 83 -8.07 17.59 -0.78
N ARG A 84 -8.80 18.67 -1.09
CA ARG A 84 -10.22 18.60 -1.44
C ARG A 84 -10.46 17.98 -2.82
N GLU A 85 -9.57 18.26 -3.77
CA GLU A 85 -9.63 17.68 -5.12
C GLU A 85 -9.35 16.17 -5.11
N ILE A 86 -8.34 15.71 -4.35
CA ILE A 86 -8.03 14.28 -4.19
C ILE A 86 -9.20 13.54 -3.55
N GLY A 87 -9.85 14.14 -2.53
CA GLY A 87 -11.03 13.55 -1.88
C GLY A 87 -12.25 13.39 -2.81
N ARG A 88 -12.30 14.11 -3.95
CA ARG A 88 -13.39 14.04 -4.94
C ARG A 88 -13.00 13.34 -6.23
N GLY A 89 -11.77 13.49 -6.66
CA GLY A 89 -11.27 13.05 -7.98
C GLY A 89 -10.35 11.83 -7.94
N GLY A 90 -10.04 11.29 -6.77
CA GLY A 90 -9.17 10.11 -6.63
C GLY A 90 -7.77 10.31 -7.22
N ARG A 91 -7.22 9.27 -7.82
CA ARG A 91 -5.85 9.22 -8.36
C ARG A 91 -5.53 10.31 -9.41
N ALA A 92 -6.49 10.68 -10.25
CA ALA A 92 -6.29 11.68 -11.31
C ALA A 92 -5.99 13.09 -10.75
N ALA A 93 -6.37 13.36 -9.49
CA ALA A 93 -6.14 14.62 -8.82
C ALA A 93 -4.79 14.70 -8.08
N ILE A 94 -4.00 13.61 -8.04
CA ILE A 94 -2.67 13.56 -7.41
C ILE A 94 -1.65 14.18 -8.36
N VAL A 95 -1.52 15.51 -8.34
CA VAL A 95 -0.58 16.26 -9.16
C VAL A 95 0.24 17.18 -8.25
N ALA A 96 1.55 17.26 -8.48
CA ALA A 96 2.42 18.16 -7.72
C ALA A 96 1.99 19.62 -7.89
N PRO A 97 1.90 20.43 -6.82
CA PRO A 97 1.56 21.84 -6.94
C PRO A 97 2.69 22.62 -7.65
N ASP A 98 2.30 23.57 -8.51
CA ASP A 98 3.25 24.42 -9.25
C ASP A 98 4.03 25.38 -8.33
N GLN A 99 3.38 25.82 -7.24
CA GLN A 99 3.99 26.70 -6.24
C GLN A 99 4.47 25.88 -5.04
N GLN A 100 5.73 25.97 -4.73
CA GLN A 100 6.37 25.04 -3.81
C GLN A 100 6.97 25.68 -2.56
N GLY A 101 6.92 27.02 -2.42
CA GLY A 101 7.33 27.76 -1.24
C GLY A 101 8.73 27.44 -0.71
N THR A 102 8.86 27.34 0.60
CA THR A 102 10.12 27.00 1.28
C THR A 102 10.43 25.50 1.19
N ARG A 103 11.65 25.12 1.62
CA ARG A 103 12.09 23.72 1.62
C ARG A 103 11.19 22.82 2.47
N GLU A 104 10.77 23.34 3.62
CA GLU A 104 9.91 22.62 4.58
C GLU A 104 8.52 22.37 3.98
N ILE A 105 7.94 23.37 3.33
CA ILE A 105 6.64 23.25 2.64
C ILE A 105 6.75 22.26 1.48
N ALA A 106 7.85 22.28 0.74
CA ALA A 106 8.07 21.31 -0.32
C ALA A 106 8.17 19.87 0.19
N THR A 107 8.87 19.66 1.33
CA THR A 107 8.95 18.35 1.98
C THR A 107 7.58 17.89 2.49
N LEU A 108 6.82 18.80 3.14
CA LEU A 108 5.47 18.53 3.59
C LEU A 108 4.54 18.16 2.41
N SER A 109 4.62 18.91 1.31
CA SER A 109 3.85 18.63 0.10
C SER A 109 4.16 17.26 -0.48
N GLN A 110 5.44 16.87 -0.53
CA GLN A 110 5.83 15.54 -1.01
C GLN A 110 5.29 14.43 -0.09
N SER A 111 5.49 14.57 1.22
CA SER A 111 4.97 13.59 2.20
C SER A 111 3.44 13.47 2.13
N PHE A 112 2.75 14.58 1.89
CA PHE A 112 1.30 14.59 1.69
C PHE A 112 0.88 13.85 0.41
N LEU A 113 1.58 14.09 -0.71
CA LEU A 113 1.30 13.39 -1.98
C LEU A 113 1.52 11.88 -1.84
N ASP A 114 2.61 11.48 -1.19
CA ASP A 114 2.94 10.07 -0.94
C ASP A 114 1.86 9.39 -0.06
N LEU A 115 1.36 10.11 0.97
CA LEU A 115 0.26 9.62 1.81
C LEU A 115 -1.06 9.53 1.02
N ALA A 116 -1.36 10.55 0.21
CA ALA A 116 -2.56 10.58 -0.61
C ALA A 116 -2.58 9.44 -1.63
N GLU A 117 -1.45 9.15 -2.28
CA GLU A 117 -1.32 8.03 -3.21
C GLU A 117 -1.62 6.70 -2.48
N ARG A 118 -1.00 6.47 -1.32
CA ARG A 118 -1.27 5.26 -0.52
C ARG A 118 -2.73 5.12 -0.10
N LEU A 119 -3.39 6.23 0.27
CA LEU A 119 -4.80 6.21 0.66
C LEU A 119 -5.72 5.91 -0.52
N VAL A 120 -5.45 6.49 -1.70
CA VAL A 120 -6.20 6.21 -2.92
C VAL A 120 -6.02 4.75 -3.33
N ASP A 121 -4.77 4.26 -3.35
CA ASP A 121 -4.47 2.86 -3.66
C ASP A 121 -5.23 1.90 -2.74
N ARG A 122 -5.22 2.20 -1.43
CA ARG A 122 -5.94 1.38 -0.45
C ARG A 122 -7.46 1.44 -0.65
N THR A 123 -8.01 2.60 -0.98
CA THR A 123 -9.45 2.77 -1.22
C THR A 123 -9.89 2.04 -2.50
N GLU A 124 -9.13 2.17 -3.58
CA GLU A 124 -9.36 1.44 -4.84
C GLU A 124 -9.27 -0.08 -4.62
N TYR A 125 -8.25 -0.52 -3.85
CA TYR A 125 -8.12 -1.93 -3.46
C TYR A 125 -9.34 -2.43 -2.70
N VAL A 126 -9.77 -1.73 -1.64
CA VAL A 126 -10.93 -2.13 -0.82
C VAL A 126 -12.22 -2.16 -1.65
N SER A 127 -12.42 -1.17 -2.52
CA SER A 127 -13.60 -1.10 -3.40
C SER A 127 -13.63 -2.25 -4.40
N SER A 128 -12.51 -2.51 -5.07
CA SER A 128 -12.36 -3.63 -6.00
C SER A 128 -12.55 -4.97 -5.28
N PHE A 129 -11.95 -5.12 -4.11
CA PHE A 129 -12.09 -6.30 -3.26
C PHE A 129 -13.56 -6.57 -2.89
N ALA A 130 -14.28 -5.56 -2.38
CA ALA A 130 -15.69 -5.69 -2.02
C ALA A 130 -16.58 -6.07 -3.23
N ALA A 131 -16.30 -5.50 -4.40
CA ALA A 131 -17.01 -5.84 -5.64
C ALA A 131 -16.79 -7.31 -6.04
N HIS A 132 -15.54 -7.79 -5.99
CA HIS A 132 -15.20 -9.18 -6.31
C HIS A 132 -15.80 -10.17 -5.31
N VAL A 133 -15.67 -9.90 -3.99
CA VAL A 133 -16.29 -10.73 -2.96
C VAL A 133 -17.80 -10.85 -3.18
N SER A 134 -18.47 -9.72 -3.46
CA SER A 134 -19.90 -9.70 -3.72
C SER A 134 -20.28 -10.56 -4.93
N HIS A 135 -19.46 -10.53 -5.98
CA HIS A 135 -19.68 -11.32 -7.19
C HIS A 135 -19.47 -12.82 -6.93
N GLU A 136 -18.37 -13.18 -6.26
CA GLU A 136 -18.03 -14.59 -5.95
C GLU A 136 -18.98 -15.22 -4.91
N LEU A 137 -19.62 -14.43 -4.04
CA LEU A 137 -20.68 -14.90 -3.15
C LEU A 137 -22.03 -15.06 -3.88
N LYS A 138 -22.36 -14.14 -4.80
CA LYS A 138 -23.66 -14.14 -5.49
C LYS A 138 -23.85 -15.38 -6.37
N SER A 139 -22.80 -15.85 -7.03
CA SER A 139 -22.87 -16.99 -7.96
C SER A 139 -23.32 -18.28 -7.25
N PRO A 140 -22.61 -18.81 -6.22
CA PRO A 140 -23.00 -20.03 -5.55
C PRO A 140 -24.35 -19.90 -4.80
N VAL A 141 -24.65 -18.73 -4.21
CA VAL A 141 -25.95 -18.50 -3.57
C VAL A 141 -27.09 -18.60 -4.57
N THR A 142 -26.91 -18.06 -5.78
CA THR A 142 -27.93 -18.15 -6.85
C THR A 142 -28.09 -19.59 -7.33
N SER A 143 -27.01 -20.36 -7.46
CA SER A 143 -27.02 -21.77 -7.85
C SER A 143 -27.71 -22.65 -6.80
N ILE A 144 -27.34 -22.47 -5.52
CA ILE A 144 -28.00 -23.18 -4.39
C ILE A 144 -29.51 -22.93 -4.40
N ARG A 145 -29.89 -21.64 -4.52
CA ARG A 145 -31.31 -21.25 -4.54
C ARG A 145 -32.04 -21.87 -5.74
N GLY A 146 -31.46 -21.79 -6.95
CA GLY A 146 -32.07 -22.39 -8.14
C GLY A 146 -32.23 -23.91 -8.02
N SER A 147 -31.20 -24.61 -7.52
CA SER A 147 -31.26 -26.06 -7.26
C SER A 147 -32.33 -26.41 -6.22
N ALA A 148 -32.47 -25.63 -5.14
CA ALA A 148 -33.49 -25.83 -4.13
C ALA A 148 -34.89 -25.55 -4.66
N GLU A 149 -35.11 -24.53 -5.48
CA GLU A 149 -36.39 -24.23 -6.12
C GLU A 149 -36.81 -25.37 -7.06
N LEU A 150 -35.89 -25.90 -7.87
CA LEU A 150 -36.16 -27.06 -8.72
C LEU A 150 -36.51 -28.33 -7.92
N LEU A 151 -35.76 -28.60 -6.83
CA LEU A 151 -36.04 -29.73 -5.93
C LEU A 151 -37.43 -29.66 -5.27
N ARG A 152 -37.96 -28.45 -5.07
CA ARG A 152 -39.26 -28.23 -4.45
C ARG A 152 -40.42 -28.43 -5.45
N ASP A 153 -40.29 -27.94 -6.68
CA ASP A 153 -41.41 -27.71 -7.58
C ASP A 153 -41.44 -28.70 -8.76
N ALA A 154 -40.39 -29.48 -9.00
CA ALA A 154 -40.29 -30.39 -10.14
C ALA A 154 -40.49 -31.87 -9.75
N GLU A 155 -41.26 -32.60 -10.55
CA GLU A 155 -41.22 -34.07 -10.58
C GLU A 155 -39.91 -34.47 -11.30
N MET A 156 -39.05 -35.19 -10.57
CA MET A 156 -37.74 -35.57 -11.11
C MET A 156 -37.35 -36.97 -10.68
N THR A 157 -36.47 -37.59 -11.45
CA THR A 157 -35.89 -38.89 -11.13
C THR A 157 -35.00 -38.82 -9.89
N ARG A 158 -34.71 -39.99 -9.31
CA ARG A 158 -33.81 -40.05 -8.14
C ARG A 158 -32.40 -39.55 -8.48
N GLU A 159 -31.91 -39.81 -9.68
CA GLU A 159 -30.62 -39.40 -10.19
C GLU A 159 -30.54 -37.89 -10.40
N GLU A 160 -31.61 -37.25 -10.91
CA GLU A 160 -31.67 -35.80 -11.06
C GLU A 160 -31.70 -35.11 -9.69
N ARG A 161 -32.52 -35.64 -8.74
CA ARG A 161 -32.57 -35.13 -7.37
C ARG A 161 -31.17 -35.18 -6.71
N GLN A 162 -30.47 -36.31 -6.88
CA GLN A 162 -29.16 -36.48 -6.29
C GLN A 162 -28.17 -35.44 -6.89
N ARG A 163 -28.17 -35.19 -8.20
CA ARG A 163 -27.31 -34.17 -8.84
C ARG A 163 -27.56 -32.78 -8.27
N PHE A 164 -28.82 -32.36 -8.07
CA PHE A 164 -29.10 -31.04 -7.49
C PHE A 164 -28.66 -30.94 -6.02
N LEU A 165 -28.78 -32.02 -5.24
CA LEU A 165 -28.23 -32.05 -3.89
C LEU A 165 -26.71 -31.96 -3.87
N ASP A 166 -26.04 -32.68 -4.75
CA ASP A 166 -24.56 -32.63 -4.90
C ASP A 166 -24.09 -31.22 -5.31
N HIS A 167 -24.84 -30.52 -6.18
CA HIS A 167 -24.56 -29.12 -6.54
C HIS A 167 -24.71 -28.19 -5.32
N ILE A 168 -25.77 -28.36 -4.51
CA ILE A 168 -25.94 -27.54 -3.30
C ILE A 168 -24.80 -27.75 -2.31
N ILE A 169 -24.36 -29.00 -2.12
CA ILE A 169 -23.24 -29.33 -1.23
C ILE A 169 -21.96 -28.70 -1.75
N ALA A 170 -21.63 -28.90 -3.05
CA ALA A 170 -20.43 -28.34 -3.65
C ALA A 170 -20.36 -26.81 -3.58
N ASP A 171 -21.48 -26.12 -3.84
CA ASP A 171 -21.55 -24.67 -3.72
C ASP A 171 -21.46 -24.17 -2.26
N SER A 172 -21.99 -24.94 -1.29
CA SER A 172 -21.85 -24.66 0.15
C SER A 172 -20.40 -24.81 0.61
N ASP A 173 -19.70 -25.86 0.15
CA ASP A 173 -18.28 -26.08 0.44
C ASP A 173 -17.43 -24.94 -0.16
N ARG A 174 -17.77 -24.50 -1.37
CA ARG A 174 -17.12 -23.36 -2.03
C ARG A 174 -17.30 -22.06 -1.23
N LEU A 175 -18.51 -21.79 -0.71
CA LEU A 175 -18.78 -20.63 0.15
C LEU A 175 -17.96 -20.68 1.44
N THR A 176 -17.87 -21.86 2.05
CA THR A 176 -17.06 -22.06 3.27
C THR A 176 -15.58 -21.78 2.99
N ALA A 177 -15.01 -22.33 1.91
CA ALA A 177 -13.63 -22.08 1.52
C ALA A 177 -13.36 -20.59 1.22
N LEU A 178 -14.33 -19.88 0.62
CA LEU A 178 -14.23 -18.43 0.39
C LEU A 178 -14.22 -17.66 1.72
N LEU A 179 -15.08 -17.99 2.65
CA LEU A 179 -15.13 -17.35 3.99
C LEU A 179 -13.84 -17.59 4.78
N ASP A 180 -13.30 -18.81 4.74
CA ASP A 180 -12.01 -19.12 5.38
C ASP A 180 -10.87 -18.29 4.77
N SER A 181 -10.83 -18.18 3.45
CA SER A 181 -9.84 -17.36 2.75
C SER A 181 -9.96 -15.86 3.09
N LEU A 182 -11.19 -15.33 3.24
CA LEU A 182 -11.44 -13.95 3.69
C LEU A 182 -10.99 -13.73 5.13
N ARG A 183 -11.23 -14.70 6.00
CA ARG A 183 -10.78 -14.68 7.40
C ARG A 183 -9.25 -14.69 7.49
N ASP A 184 -8.59 -15.54 6.71
CA ASP A 184 -7.13 -15.61 6.66
C ASP A 184 -6.53 -14.31 6.16
N LEU A 185 -7.13 -13.68 5.13
CA LEU A 185 -6.70 -12.38 4.62
C LEU A 185 -6.87 -11.26 5.67
N ALA A 186 -8.01 -11.24 6.38
CA ALA A 186 -8.26 -10.26 7.44
C ALA A 186 -7.26 -10.39 8.59
N ARG A 187 -6.90 -11.62 8.95
CA ARG A 187 -5.87 -11.88 9.97
C ARG A 187 -4.48 -11.47 9.47
N ALA A 188 -4.15 -11.74 8.22
CA ALA A 188 -2.87 -11.34 7.64
C ALA A 188 -2.60 -9.83 7.70
N ASP A 189 -3.66 -9.02 7.63
CA ASP A 189 -3.58 -7.54 7.71
C ASP A 189 -3.51 -7.02 9.17
N LEU A 190 -4.00 -7.79 10.15
CA LEU A 190 -4.14 -7.33 11.54
C LEU A 190 -3.04 -7.84 12.49
N ASP A 191 -2.50 -9.03 12.24
CA ASP A 191 -1.65 -9.73 13.20
C ASP A 191 -0.22 -9.96 12.66
N ALA A 192 0.57 -8.89 12.58
CA ALA A 192 2.02 -9.04 12.58
C ALA A 192 2.50 -9.30 14.04
N GLU A 193 1.99 -10.34 14.69
CA GLU A 193 2.52 -10.73 15.99
C GLU A 193 4.01 -11.12 15.82
N PRO A 194 4.90 -10.47 16.57
CA PRO A 194 6.31 -10.80 16.54
C PRO A 194 6.49 -12.25 17.00
N GLY A 195 7.06 -13.06 16.16
CA GLY A 195 7.31 -14.46 16.45
C GLY A 195 8.40 -15.01 15.54
N SER A 196 8.94 -16.16 15.90
CA SER A 196 9.89 -16.86 15.05
C SER A 196 9.48 -18.31 14.84
N SER A 197 9.79 -18.82 13.66
CA SER A 197 9.57 -20.21 13.29
C SER A 197 10.64 -20.66 12.30
N THR A 198 10.65 -21.94 11.97
CA THR A 198 11.55 -22.50 10.97
C THR A 198 10.73 -23.07 9.81
N VAL A 199 11.34 -23.15 8.62
CA VAL A 199 10.70 -23.79 7.46
C VAL A 199 10.32 -25.21 7.77
N ALA A 200 11.22 -25.99 8.40
CA ALA A 200 10.98 -27.39 8.74
C ALA A 200 9.77 -27.56 9.70
N ALA A 201 9.60 -26.67 10.67
CA ALA A 201 8.44 -26.70 11.58
C ALA A 201 7.14 -26.28 10.89
N ALA A 202 7.21 -25.33 9.95
CA ALA A 202 6.06 -24.83 9.23
C ALA A 202 5.43 -25.86 8.29
N VAL A 203 6.25 -26.76 7.72
CA VAL A 203 5.81 -27.81 6.79
C VAL A 203 5.76 -29.21 7.42
N ALA A 204 5.89 -29.29 8.74
CA ALA A 204 5.82 -30.57 9.45
C ALA A 204 4.48 -31.28 9.17
N GLY A 205 4.53 -32.56 8.78
CA GLY A 205 3.37 -33.35 8.42
C GLY A 205 2.98 -33.30 6.92
N HIS A 206 3.70 -32.54 6.12
CA HIS A 206 3.52 -32.56 4.65
C HIS A 206 4.64 -33.38 4.00
N ASP A 207 4.29 -34.09 2.92
CA ASP A 207 5.26 -34.86 2.13
C ASP A 207 5.99 -33.92 1.16
N VAL A 208 7.10 -33.35 1.63
CA VAL A 208 7.91 -32.37 0.89
C VAL A 208 9.40 -32.68 1.05
N ALA A 209 10.16 -32.51 -0.03
CA ALA A 209 11.62 -32.63 0.03
C ALA A 209 12.24 -31.33 0.58
N LEU A 210 12.96 -31.43 1.70
CA LEU A 210 13.62 -30.29 2.35
C LEU A 210 15.13 -30.31 2.10
N SER A 211 15.73 -29.15 1.84
CA SER A 211 17.18 -29.01 1.69
C SER A 211 17.69 -27.65 2.16
N GLY A 212 18.96 -27.57 2.55
CA GLY A 212 19.63 -26.35 3.00
C GLY A 212 19.25 -25.93 4.43
N ASP A 213 19.18 -24.63 4.68
CA ASP A 213 19.06 -23.98 6.00
C ASP A 213 17.62 -24.00 6.57
N THR A 214 16.86 -25.06 6.40
CA THR A 214 15.43 -25.17 6.79
C THR A 214 15.16 -25.09 8.30
N GLY A 215 16.18 -25.30 9.12
CA GLY A 215 16.14 -25.16 10.60
C GLY A 215 16.48 -23.76 11.12
N VAL A 216 16.81 -22.82 10.25
CA VAL A 216 17.15 -21.45 10.65
C VAL A 216 15.87 -20.67 11.04
N PRO A 217 15.86 -19.99 12.22
CA PRO A 217 14.73 -19.16 12.63
C PRO A 217 14.54 -17.95 11.71
N MET A 218 13.32 -17.77 11.21
CA MET A 218 12.89 -16.62 10.43
C MET A 218 11.90 -15.77 11.23
N ALA A 219 11.85 -14.46 10.99
CA ALA A 219 10.97 -13.51 11.65
C ALA A 219 9.52 -13.64 11.12
N LEU A 220 8.97 -14.84 11.25
CA LEU A 220 7.61 -15.20 10.88
C LEU A 220 7.06 -16.15 11.93
N GLY A 221 5.99 -15.76 12.62
CA GLY A 221 5.39 -16.57 13.69
C GLY A 221 4.93 -17.94 13.20
N PRO A 222 4.77 -18.93 14.10
CA PRO A 222 4.46 -20.32 13.72
C PRO A 222 3.14 -20.46 12.93
N GLU A 223 2.13 -19.68 13.27
CA GLU A 223 0.83 -19.70 12.57
C GLU A 223 0.92 -19.10 11.18
N ALA A 224 1.54 -17.92 11.06
CA ALA A 224 1.77 -17.26 9.78
C ALA A 224 2.63 -18.12 8.85
N ALA A 225 3.68 -18.75 9.37
CA ALA A 225 4.52 -19.65 8.60
C ALA A 225 3.74 -20.86 8.08
N ARG A 226 2.96 -21.53 8.93
CA ARG A 226 2.10 -22.64 8.51
C ARG A 226 1.07 -22.22 7.46
N ALA A 227 0.47 -21.03 7.60
CA ALA A 227 -0.48 -20.50 6.62
C ALA A 227 0.19 -20.22 5.28
N VAL A 228 1.36 -19.56 5.27
CA VAL A 228 2.13 -19.25 4.05
C VAL A 228 2.53 -20.52 3.29
N PHE A 229 3.22 -21.44 3.96
CA PHE A 229 3.67 -22.67 3.31
C PHE A 229 2.50 -23.61 2.98
N GLY A 230 1.52 -23.75 3.87
CA GLY A 230 0.31 -24.53 3.61
C GLY A 230 -0.46 -24.05 2.39
N GLN A 231 -0.53 -22.73 2.16
CA GLN A 231 -1.16 -22.18 0.96
C GLN A 231 -0.38 -22.50 -0.32
N LEU A 232 0.95 -22.44 -0.29
CA LEU A 232 1.77 -22.81 -1.45
C LEU A 232 1.68 -24.30 -1.76
N LEU A 233 1.64 -25.15 -0.73
CA LEU A 233 1.48 -26.59 -0.89
C LEU A 233 0.08 -26.95 -1.42
N ARG A 234 -0.98 -26.28 -0.95
CA ARG A 234 -2.33 -26.42 -1.54
C ARG A 234 -2.33 -26.04 -3.01
N ASN A 235 -1.75 -24.88 -3.36
CA ASN A 235 -1.64 -24.46 -4.76
C ASN A 235 -0.93 -25.52 -5.61
N ALA A 236 0.18 -26.08 -5.14
CA ALA A 236 0.90 -27.14 -5.86
C ALA A 236 -0.01 -28.35 -6.11
N GLY A 237 -0.71 -28.84 -5.07
CA GLY A 237 -1.65 -29.96 -5.20
C GLY A 237 -2.83 -29.66 -6.13
N GLU A 238 -3.38 -28.46 -6.06
CA GLU A 238 -4.45 -27.99 -6.94
C GLU A 238 -4.01 -27.92 -8.41
N HIS A 239 -2.74 -27.68 -8.68
CA HIS A 239 -2.16 -27.67 -10.02
C HIS A 239 -1.44 -28.98 -10.38
N HIS A 240 -1.93 -30.09 -9.83
CA HIS A 240 -1.53 -31.45 -10.16
C HIS A 240 -0.06 -31.77 -9.91
N ALA A 241 0.59 -31.05 -8.98
CA ALA A 241 1.94 -31.42 -8.57
C ALA A 241 1.93 -32.72 -7.77
N SER A 242 2.83 -33.61 -8.09
CA SER A 242 3.07 -34.88 -7.37
C SER A 242 4.27 -34.78 -6.41
N ALA A 243 5.08 -33.72 -6.53
CA ALA A 243 6.24 -33.50 -5.69
C ALA A 243 6.46 -32.00 -5.48
N VAL A 244 6.83 -31.62 -4.24
CA VAL A 244 7.25 -30.26 -3.89
C VAL A 244 8.62 -30.32 -3.23
N THR A 245 9.51 -29.46 -3.66
CA THR A 245 10.85 -29.29 -3.08
C THR A 245 10.98 -27.90 -2.47
N ILE A 246 11.46 -27.85 -1.23
CA ILE A 246 11.70 -26.59 -0.51
C ILE A 246 13.18 -26.49 -0.17
N THR A 247 13.85 -25.47 -0.69
CA THR A 247 15.26 -25.19 -0.44
C THR A 247 15.39 -23.87 0.31
N ALA A 248 16.07 -23.85 1.43
CA ALA A 248 16.32 -22.64 2.19
C ALA A 248 17.81 -22.29 2.22
N GLU A 249 18.15 -21.02 2.06
CA GLU A 249 19.51 -20.52 2.08
C GLU A 249 19.57 -19.17 2.80
N ARG A 250 20.51 -19.02 3.71
CA ARG A 250 20.73 -17.74 4.42
C ARG A 250 21.62 -16.81 3.60
N ARG A 251 21.11 -15.61 3.27
CA ARG A 251 21.84 -14.58 2.53
C ARG A 251 21.59 -13.20 3.13
N GLY A 252 22.63 -12.48 3.46
CA GLY A 252 22.56 -11.04 3.80
C GLY A 252 21.56 -10.66 4.89
N GLY A 253 21.40 -11.49 5.95
CA GLY A 253 20.44 -11.21 7.04
C GLY A 253 19.00 -11.63 6.75
N GLN A 254 18.76 -12.27 5.62
CA GLN A 254 17.46 -12.84 5.23
C GLN A 254 17.57 -14.34 4.96
N LEU A 255 16.47 -15.05 5.15
CA LEU A 255 16.30 -16.42 4.70
C LEU A 255 15.60 -16.38 3.34
N HIS A 256 16.27 -16.91 2.32
CA HIS A 256 15.72 -17.14 0.97
C HIS A 256 15.18 -18.55 0.90
N VAL A 257 13.89 -18.70 0.71
CA VAL A 257 13.23 -19.99 0.63
C VAL A 257 12.64 -20.16 -0.77
N ARG A 258 13.14 -21.15 -1.50
CA ARG A 258 12.58 -21.55 -2.79
C ARG A 258 11.61 -22.71 -2.59
N VAL A 259 10.38 -22.54 -3.02
CA VAL A 259 9.35 -23.58 -3.07
C VAL A 259 9.09 -23.88 -4.53
N ALA A 260 9.43 -25.08 -4.98
CA ALA A 260 9.29 -25.52 -6.37
C ALA A 260 8.45 -26.80 -6.44
N ASP A 261 7.50 -26.82 -7.35
CA ASP A 261 6.65 -27.97 -7.64
C ASP A 261 6.89 -28.50 -9.06
N ASN A 262 6.38 -29.68 -9.36
CA ASN A 262 6.42 -30.31 -10.66
C ASN A 262 5.04 -30.35 -11.36
N GLY A 263 4.13 -29.45 -11.00
CA GLY A 263 2.79 -29.35 -11.58
C GLY A 263 2.75 -28.67 -12.95
N GLU A 264 1.59 -28.13 -13.32
CA GLU A 264 1.36 -27.50 -14.63
C GLU A 264 2.14 -26.19 -14.84
N GLY A 265 2.62 -25.58 -13.74
CA GLY A 265 3.33 -24.31 -13.77
C GLY A 265 2.43 -23.10 -14.05
N VAL A 266 3.07 -21.95 -14.34
CA VAL A 266 2.38 -20.68 -14.61
C VAL A 266 2.63 -20.27 -16.06
N SER A 267 1.54 -20.12 -16.83
CA SER A 267 1.62 -19.68 -18.22
C SER A 267 2.22 -18.27 -18.33
N PRO A 268 2.99 -17.94 -19.39
CA PRO A 268 3.66 -16.64 -19.53
C PRO A 268 2.72 -15.44 -19.40
N GLY A 269 1.52 -15.53 -19.94
CA GLY A 269 0.53 -14.45 -19.91
C GLY A 269 -0.10 -14.19 -18.53
N ASN A 270 0.09 -15.12 -17.58
CA ASN A 270 -0.48 -15.03 -16.22
C ASN A 270 0.54 -14.60 -15.16
N ARG A 271 1.84 -14.60 -15.49
CA ARG A 271 2.93 -14.40 -14.51
C ARG A 271 2.81 -13.11 -13.71
N ASP A 272 2.41 -12.02 -14.35
CA ASP A 272 2.27 -10.73 -13.70
C ASP A 272 1.00 -10.62 -12.85
N ARG A 273 0.03 -11.51 -13.10
CA ARG A 273 -1.32 -11.44 -12.51
C ARG A 273 -1.55 -12.43 -11.39
N ILE A 274 -0.72 -13.46 -11.22
CA ILE A 274 -0.95 -14.52 -10.21
C ILE A 274 -1.04 -14.02 -8.77
N PHE A 275 -0.51 -12.82 -8.50
CA PHE A 275 -0.61 -12.16 -7.20
C PHE A 275 -1.74 -11.13 -7.11
N GLU A 276 -2.51 -10.94 -8.20
CA GLU A 276 -3.71 -10.09 -8.16
C GLU A 276 -4.81 -10.78 -7.35
N PRO A 277 -5.59 -10.04 -6.54
CA PRO A 277 -6.73 -10.60 -5.81
C PRO A 277 -7.72 -11.28 -6.77
N PHE A 278 -8.23 -12.45 -6.37
CA PHE A 278 -9.22 -13.22 -7.12
C PHE A 278 -8.79 -13.71 -8.51
N PHE A 279 -7.51 -13.60 -8.83
CA PHE A 279 -6.98 -14.17 -10.05
C PHE A 279 -6.84 -15.69 -9.90
N THR A 280 -7.56 -16.44 -10.72
CA THR A 280 -7.49 -17.91 -10.75
C THR A 280 -7.74 -18.42 -12.16
N THR A 281 -7.04 -19.46 -12.54
CA THR A 281 -7.27 -20.25 -13.76
C THR A 281 -8.25 -21.40 -13.50
N ARG A 282 -8.63 -21.64 -12.25
CA ARG A 282 -9.47 -22.76 -11.80
C ARG A 282 -10.82 -22.32 -11.22
N ARG A 283 -11.43 -21.29 -11.80
CA ARG A 283 -12.71 -20.75 -11.30
C ARG A 283 -13.82 -21.79 -11.30
N GLU A 284 -13.88 -22.63 -12.32
CA GLU A 284 -14.90 -23.68 -12.47
C GLU A 284 -14.75 -24.84 -11.46
N THR A 285 -13.53 -25.08 -10.96
CA THR A 285 -13.22 -26.13 -9.99
C THR A 285 -13.07 -25.62 -8.55
N GLY A 286 -13.58 -24.42 -8.25
CA GLY A 286 -13.64 -23.88 -6.89
C GLY A 286 -12.45 -23.05 -6.45
N GLY A 287 -11.51 -22.73 -7.33
CA GLY A 287 -10.37 -21.87 -7.00
C GLY A 287 -10.82 -20.45 -6.66
N THR A 288 -10.51 -19.97 -5.45
CA THR A 288 -10.92 -18.63 -4.96
C THR A 288 -10.04 -17.50 -5.51
N GLY A 289 -8.85 -17.81 -6.02
CA GLY A 289 -7.87 -16.82 -6.48
C GLY A 289 -7.29 -15.93 -5.39
N MET A 290 -7.45 -16.27 -4.11
CA MET A 290 -6.95 -15.48 -2.98
C MET A 290 -5.65 -16.03 -2.38
N GLY A 291 -5.28 -17.26 -2.67
CA GLY A 291 -4.19 -17.96 -2.01
C GLY A 291 -2.84 -17.22 -2.06
N LEU A 292 -2.36 -16.87 -3.26
CA LEU A 292 -1.10 -16.17 -3.41
C LEU A 292 -1.14 -14.72 -2.90
N GLN A 293 -2.31 -14.09 -2.93
CA GLN A 293 -2.55 -12.78 -2.31
C GLN A 293 -2.37 -12.85 -0.78
N ILE A 294 -2.97 -13.87 -0.13
CA ILE A 294 -2.83 -14.09 1.34
C ILE A 294 -1.36 -14.29 1.68
N VAL A 295 -0.64 -15.14 0.94
CA VAL A 295 0.80 -15.35 1.12
C VAL A 295 1.57 -14.03 1.03
N ARG A 296 1.29 -13.22 -0.01
CA ARG A 296 1.96 -11.93 -0.21
C ARG A 296 1.65 -10.95 0.94
N SER A 297 0.40 -10.86 1.38
CA SER A 297 -0.02 -9.99 2.48
C SER A 297 0.70 -10.38 3.79
N MET A 298 0.66 -11.66 4.16
CA MET A 298 1.32 -12.17 5.37
C MET A 298 2.83 -11.92 5.36
N LEU A 299 3.50 -12.19 4.24
CA LEU A 299 4.94 -11.94 4.12
C LEU A 299 5.26 -10.45 4.22
N THR A 300 4.49 -9.59 3.55
CA THR A 300 4.69 -8.14 3.59
C THR A 300 4.52 -7.57 5.01
N ALA A 301 3.54 -8.05 5.77
CA ALA A 301 3.32 -7.64 7.17
C ALA A 301 4.53 -7.97 8.08
N HIS A 302 5.30 -9.01 7.73
CA HIS A 302 6.51 -9.44 8.45
C HIS A 302 7.83 -8.98 7.77
N GLY A 303 7.77 -7.99 6.87
CA GLY A 303 8.96 -7.48 6.15
C GLY A 303 9.54 -8.44 5.11
N GLY A 304 8.79 -9.47 4.74
CA GLY A 304 9.16 -10.44 3.72
C GLY A 304 8.60 -10.12 2.34
N THR A 305 8.99 -10.91 1.34
CA THR A 305 8.50 -10.82 -0.04
C THR A 305 8.33 -12.18 -0.66
N ILE A 306 7.49 -12.27 -1.72
CA ILE A 306 7.35 -13.44 -2.58
C ILE A 306 7.46 -13.03 -4.04
N ALA A 307 8.13 -13.86 -4.85
CA ALA A 307 8.25 -13.68 -6.29
C ALA A 307 8.14 -15.03 -7.01
N LEU A 308 7.62 -15.03 -8.23
CA LEU A 308 7.65 -16.18 -9.13
C LEU A 308 9.00 -16.22 -9.84
N LEU A 309 9.66 -17.36 -9.79
CA LEU A 309 10.91 -17.61 -10.50
C LEU A 309 10.63 -18.29 -11.85
N PRO A 310 11.52 -18.10 -12.84
CA PRO A 310 11.52 -18.95 -14.03
C PRO A 310 11.69 -20.43 -13.64
N SER A 311 10.85 -21.29 -14.18
CA SER A 311 10.92 -22.75 -14.00
C SER A 311 10.68 -23.43 -15.33
N GLU A 312 11.37 -24.54 -15.58
CA GLU A 312 11.19 -25.38 -16.76
C GLU A 312 10.05 -26.38 -16.54
N THR A 313 9.85 -26.80 -15.29
CA THR A 313 8.79 -27.71 -14.88
C THR A 313 8.08 -27.15 -13.67
N GLY A 314 6.73 -27.15 -13.68
CA GLY A 314 5.92 -26.66 -12.56
C GLY A 314 6.09 -25.16 -12.26
N ALA A 315 5.74 -24.74 -11.05
CA ALA A 315 5.94 -23.40 -10.56
C ALA A 315 7.06 -23.35 -9.51
N ALA A 316 7.81 -22.24 -9.47
CA ALA A 316 8.83 -22.00 -8.47
C ALA A 316 8.64 -20.61 -7.86
N PHE A 317 8.48 -20.54 -6.55
CA PHE A 317 8.35 -19.30 -5.79
C PHE A 317 9.59 -19.07 -4.94
N GLU A 318 10.09 -17.83 -4.91
CA GLU A 318 11.10 -17.39 -3.97
C GLU A 318 10.43 -16.54 -2.88
N ILE A 319 10.57 -16.95 -1.64
CA ILE A 319 10.18 -16.22 -0.45
C ILE A 319 11.46 -15.66 0.18
N ARG A 320 11.43 -14.39 0.58
CA ARG A 320 12.50 -13.77 1.36
C ARG A 320 11.91 -13.26 2.66
N VAL A 321 12.47 -13.68 3.78
CA VAL A 321 12.01 -13.28 5.13
C VAL A 321 13.22 -12.87 5.96
N PRO A 322 13.14 -11.79 6.78
CA PRO A 322 14.18 -11.46 7.73
C PRO A 322 14.46 -12.62 8.67
N LEU A 323 15.71 -12.76 9.12
CA LEU A 323 16.06 -13.69 10.20
C LEU A 323 15.49 -13.16 11.52
N ALA A 324 15.13 -14.08 12.43
CA ALA A 324 14.62 -13.73 13.75
C ALA A 324 15.72 -13.30 14.71
#